data_2c3a9c0fc5b28ef868601311341acacb
#
_entry.id   2c3a9c0fc5b28ef868601311341acacb
#
_cell.length_a   1.000
_cell.length_b   1.000
_cell.length_c   1.000
_cell.angle_alpha   90.00
_cell.angle_beta   90.00
_cell.angle_gamma   90.00
#
_symmetry.space_group_name_H-M   'P 1'
#
loop_
_entity.id
_entity.type
_entity.pdbx_description
1 polymer ?
#
loop_
_entity_poly.entity_id
_entity_poly.type
_entity_poly.pdbx_seq_one_letter_code
_entity_poly.pdbx_strand_id
1 'polypeptide(L)'
;MNNLLIPKKERHFLPNTIEINWKTILPFFDDLMNRELISLGELTQWMIDRSELESVLEEDFAWRYIRMTCDTTDEKILKAFEDFATNIEPKLAEYANLLNQKIMDCEFLYELPASEYFIYIRSLKKQLEIFREENISIFTELQLAQQKYGAIAGAMSVTIEDKEYTLEQASTFLKDQDRNIRKTVYETIQARRLKDRNQLDKLFNNLIAMRQQVASNAGFDNFRDYQFQALGRFDYNAKDCLAFHDAIAKEVVPILKSNSLKRASKMGLNNLSPFDTEVDITGKAALKPFANGEEL
;
A
#
# COMPACT_ATOMS: atom_id res chain seq x y z
N MET A 1 -2.13 21.58 -19.01
CA MET A 1 -1.60 21.00 -17.75
C MET A 1 -0.67 22.01 -17.12
N ASN A 2 -1.14 22.75 -16.14
CA ASN A 2 -0.23 23.47 -15.26
C ASN A 2 0.52 22.40 -14.46
N ASN A 3 1.74 22.11 -14.87
CA ASN A 3 2.68 21.36 -14.06
C ASN A 3 2.78 22.08 -12.71
N LEU A 4 2.13 21.55 -11.69
CA LEU A 4 2.58 21.73 -10.32
C LEU A 4 3.95 21.06 -10.26
N LEU A 5 4.96 21.77 -10.80
CA LEU A 5 6.35 21.41 -10.63
C LEU A 5 6.64 21.63 -9.14
N ILE A 6 6.46 20.57 -8.35
CA ILE A 6 7.17 20.49 -7.08
C ILE A 6 8.63 20.63 -7.47
N PRO A 7 9.33 21.71 -7.04
CA PRO A 7 10.72 21.89 -7.41
C PRO A 7 11.48 20.64 -6.97
N LYS A 8 12.08 19.92 -7.93
CA LYS A 8 12.96 18.80 -7.60
C LYS A 8 14.04 19.36 -6.69
N LYS A 9 14.12 18.82 -5.48
CA LYS A 9 15.20 19.14 -4.55
C LYS A 9 16.51 18.76 -5.25
N GLU A 10 17.47 19.68 -5.30
CA GLU A 10 18.80 19.37 -5.83
C GLU A 10 19.37 18.17 -5.05
N ARG A 11 19.87 17.20 -5.77
CA ARG A 11 20.55 16.05 -5.20
C ARG A 11 22.00 16.42 -4.91
N HIS A 12 22.51 15.98 -3.79
CA HIS A 12 23.89 16.24 -3.36
C HIS A 12 24.73 14.98 -3.34
N PHE A 13 24.13 13.84 -3.06
CA PHE A 13 24.80 12.55 -2.96
C PHE A 13 24.68 11.75 -4.25
N LEU A 14 23.50 11.73 -4.88
CA LEU A 14 23.30 11.05 -6.16
C LEU A 14 23.30 12.03 -7.33
N PRO A 15 23.68 11.58 -8.54
CA PRO A 15 23.46 12.34 -9.76
C PRO A 15 21.99 12.71 -9.95
N ASN A 16 21.70 13.88 -10.52
CA ASN A 16 20.32 14.32 -10.79
C ASN A 16 19.55 13.35 -11.71
N THR A 17 20.27 12.62 -12.56
CA THR A 17 19.75 11.56 -13.42
C THR A 17 20.55 10.30 -13.17
N ILE A 18 19.89 9.25 -12.73
CA ILE A 18 20.48 7.93 -12.51
C ILE A 18 19.49 6.86 -12.98
N GLU A 19 19.97 5.91 -13.75
CA GLU A 19 19.22 4.69 -14.06
C GLU A 19 19.29 3.75 -12.86
N ILE A 20 18.15 3.32 -12.34
CA ILE A 20 18.09 2.46 -11.16
C ILE A 20 18.23 1.00 -11.57
N ASN A 21 19.42 0.47 -11.34
CA ASN A 21 19.75 -0.96 -11.34
C ASN A 21 20.86 -1.21 -10.30
N TRP A 22 21.06 -2.48 -9.92
CA TRP A 22 21.99 -2.79 -8.84
C TRP A 22 23.42 -2.28 -9.07
N LYS A 23 23.91 -2.34 -10.30
CA LYS A 23 25.27 -1.91 -10.65
C LYS A 23 25.46 -0.39 -10.47
N THR A 24 24.44 0.39 -10.78
CA THR A 24 24.52 1.86 -10.70
C THR A 24 24.36 2.37 -9.27
N ILE A 25 23.61 1.66 -8.42
CA ILE A 25 23.32 2.09 -7.04
C ILE A 25 24.29 1.52 -6.02
N LEU A 26 24.90 0.36 -6.26
CA LEU A 26 25.85 -0.29 -5.35
C LEU A 26 26.97 0.64 -4.87
N PRO A 27 27.64 1.46 -5.71
CA PRO A 27 28.72 2.34 -5.25
C PRO A 27 28.31 3.33 -4.14
N PHE A 28 27.04 3.74 -4.11
CA PHE A 28 26.52 4.64 -3.07
C PHE A 28 26.28 3.90 -1.75
N PHE A 29 25.84 2.64 -1.82
CA PHE A 29 25.77 1.79 -0.64
C PHE A 29 27.17 1.48 -0.07
N ASP A 30 28.13 1.20 -0.95
CA ASP A 30 29.50 0.94 -0.55
C ASP A 30 30.15 2.19 0.09
N ASP A 31 29.87 3.39 -0.43
CA ASP A 31 30.31 4.64 0.20
C ASP A 31 29.72 4.78 1.61
N LEU A 32 28.39 4.66 1.77
CA LEU A 32 27.74 4.74 3.07
C LEU A 32 28.25 3.68 4.05
N MET A 33 28.54 2.48 3.57
CA MET A 33 29.09 1.39 4.42
C MET A 33 30.53 1.65 4.86
N ASN A 34 31.37 2.20 3.99
CA ASN A 34 32.79 2.38 4.26
C ASN A 34 33.14 3.74 4.89
N ARG A 35 32.24 4.71 4.84
CA ARG A 35 32.47 6.05 5.40
C ARG A 35 32.63 6.00 6.90
N GLU A 36 33.69 6.58 7.43
CA GLU A 36 33.93 6.72 8.88
C GLU A 36 33.01 7.82 9.45
N LEU A 37 32.45 7.57 10.64
CA LEU A 37 31.56 8.50 11.35
C LEU A 37 32.27 8.96 12.61
N ILE A 38 33.20 9.91 12.48
CA ILE A 38 34.09 10.37 13.55
C ILE A 38 33.65 11.65 14.25
N SER A 39 32.47 12.17 13.88
CA SER A 39 31.85 13.34 14.50
C SER A 39 30.33 13.37 14.30
N LEU A 40 29.64 14.15 15.14
CA LEU A 40 28.19 14.41 14.97
C LEU A 40 27.86 15.02 13.60
N GLY A 41 28.75 15.89 13.06
CA GLY A 41 28.57 16.50 11.75
C GLY A 41 28.59 15.46 10.62
N GLU A 42 29.55 14.51 10.68
CA GLU A 42 29.63 13.42 9.70
C GLU A 42 28.47 12.43 9.82
N LEU A 43 28.03 12.10 11.03
CA LEU A 43 26.82 11.31 11.22
C LEU A 43 25.61 12.00 10.59
N THR A 44 25.44 13.28 10.84
CA THR A 44 24.30 14.06 10.28
C THR A 44 24.33 14.07 8.74
N GLN A 45 25.51 14.32 8.15
CA GLN A 45 25.66 14.29 6.69
C GLN A 45 25.41 12.88 6.13
N TRP A 46 25.92 11.85 6.78
CA TRP A 46 25.66 10.45 6.40
C TRP A 46 24.17 10.11 6.41
N MET A 47 23.43 10.57 7.42
CA MET A 47 21.97 10.37 7.50
C MET A 47 21.24 11.09 6.37
N ILE A 48 21.69 12.30 5.98
CA ILE A 48 21.12 13.06 4.85
C ILE A 48 21.36 12.30 3.54
N ASP A 49 22.60 11.85 3.29
CA ASP A 49 22.98 11.15 2.08
C ASP A 49 22.25 9.80 1.96
N ARG A 50 22.14 9.05 3.07
CA ARG A 50 21.33 7.85 3.14
C ARG A 50 19.87 8.13 2.81
N SER A 51 19.28 9.14 3.40
CA SER A 51 17.88 9.53 3.15
C SER A 51 17.65 9.93 1.68
N GLU A 52 18.63 10.58 1.04
CA GLU A 52 18.56 10.92 -0.38
C GLU A 52 18.56 9.65 -1.24
N LEU A 53 19.45 8.70 -0.97
CA LEU A 53 19.52 7.43 -1.67
C LEU A 53 18.20 6.65 -1.52
N GLU A 54 17.70 6.48 -0.31
CA GLU A 54 16.45 5.77 -0.01
C GLU A 54 15.25 6.43 -0.74
N SER A 55 15.14 7.76 -0.69
CA SER A 55 14.06 8.49 -1.37
C SER A 55 14.07 8.29 -2.89
N VAL A 56 15.24 8.24 -3.51
CA VAL A 56 15.36 8.01 -4.97
C VAL A 56 14.94 6.60 -5.34
N LEU A 57 15.30 5.62 -4.53
CA LEU A 57 14.93 4.22 -4.75
C LEU A 57 13.42 4.00 -4.54
N GLU A 58 12.85 4.61 -3.50
CA GLU A 58 11.41 4.56 -3.23
C GLU A 58 10.60 5.24 -4.33
N GLU A 59 11.07 6.39 -4.85
CA GLU A 59 10.43 7.08 -5.99
C GLU A 59 10.42 6.20 -7.24
N ASP A 60 11.57 5.58 -7.59
CA ASP A 60 11.67 4.69 -8.77
C ASP A 60 10.74 3.48 -8.62
N PHE A 61 10.75 2.83 -7.46
CA PHE A 61 9.87 1.69 -7.18
C PHE A 61 8.39 2.08 -7.23
N ALA A 62 8.01 3.23 -6.65
CA ALA A 62 6.65 3.73 -6.70
C ALA A 62 6.18 3.96 -8.15
N TRP A 63 7.03 4.52 -9.02
CA TRP A 63 6.71 4.71 -10.42
C TRP A 63 6.59 3.39 -11.19
N ARG A 64 7.42 2.39 -10.90
CA ARG A 64 7.27 1.04 -11.49
C ARG A 64 5.93 0.42 -11.08
N TYR A 65 5.56 0.52 -9.80
CA TYR A 65 4.28 0.04 -9.30
C TYR A 65 3.09 0.78 -9.94
N ILE A 66 3.12 2.12 -9.99
CA ILE A 66 2.05 2.92 -10.61
C ILE A 66 1.85 2.54 -12.08
N ARG A 67 2.93 2.47 -12.85
CA ARG A 67 2.84 2.09 -14.27
C ARG A 67 2.25 0.70 -14.45
N MET A 68 2.69 -0.26 -13.65
CA MET A 68 2.20 -1.64 -13.68
C MET A 68 0.70 -1.72 -13.31
N THR A 69 0.23 -0.94 -12.35
CA THR A 69 -1.19 -0.90 -11.98
C THR A 69 -2.06 -0.16 -12.99
N CYS A 70 -1.51 0.82 -13.73
CA CYS A 70 -2.23 1.51 -14.80
C CYS A 70 -2.44 0.64 -16.05
N ASP A 71 -1.49 -0.27 -16.35
CA ASP A 71 -1.62 -1.23 -17.45
C ASP A 71 -1.09 -2.60 -17.01
N THR A 72 -1.99 -3.43 -16.53
CA THR A 72 -1.69 -4.79 -16.06
C THR A 72 -1.44 -5.80 -17.20
N THR A 73 -1.57 -5.38 -18.46
CA THR A 73 -1.40 -6.23 -19.65
C THR A 73 -0.06 -6.00 -20.37
N ASP A 74 0.64 -4.92 -20.07
CA ASP A 74 1.96 -4.63 -20.65
C ASP A 74 3.06 -5.47 -19.96
N GLU A 75 3.54 -6.49 -20.67
CA GLU A 75 4.58 -7.40 -20.17
C GLU A 75 5.92 -6.70 -19.87
N LYS A 76 6.25 -5.61 -20.55
CA LYS A 76 7.50 -4.87 -20.30
C LYS A 76 7.43 -4.11 -18.99
N ILE A 77 6.29 -3.48 -18.72
CA ILE A 77 6.03 -2.76 -17.46
C ILE A 77 6.01 -3.75 -16.30
N LEU A 78 5.30 -4.87 -16.47
CA LEU A 78 5.26 -5.93 -15.46
C LEU A 78 6.67 -6.46 -15.16
N LYS A 79 7.45 -6.78 -16.19
CA LYS A 79 8.82 -7.27 -16.03
C LYS A 79 9.73 -6.26 -15.33
N ALA A 80 9.58 -4.97 -15.61
CA ALA A 80 10.37 -3.93 -14.92
C ALA A 80 10.04 -3.84 -13.42
N PHE A 81 8.79 -4.06 -13.03
CA PHE A 81 8.39 -4.17 -11.63
C PHE A 81 8.94 -5.45 -10.98
N GLU A 82 8.76 -6.60 -11.63
CA GLU A 82 9.24 -7.90 -11.13
C GLU A 82 10.77 -7.92 -10.98
N ASP A 83 11.52 -7.31 -11.92
CA ASP A 83 12.98 -7.21 -11.84
C ASP A 83 13.43 -6.43 -10.60
N PHE A 84 12.77 -5.31 -10.29
CA PHE A 84 13.07 -4.57 -9.07
C PHE A 84 12.78 -5.41 -7.82
N ALA A 85 11.59 -6.01 -7.75
CA ALA A 85 11.15 -6.81 -6.61
C ALA A 85 12.03 -8.05 -6.36
N THR A 86 12.60 -8.65 -7.43
CA THR A 86 13.39 -9.89 -7.32
C THR A 86 14.89 -9.68 -7.25
N ASN A 87 15.42 -8.66 -7.93
CA ASN A 87 16.87 -8.47 -8.11
C ASN A 87 17.44 -7.27 -7.35
N ILE A 88 16.61 -6.30 -6.96
CA ILE A 88 17.05 -5.08 -6.28
C ILE A 88 16.60 -5.08 -4.82
N GLU A 89 15.30 -5.22 -4.56
CA GLU A 89 14.71 -5.09 -3.23
C GLU A 89 15.29 -6.06 -2.18
N PRO A 90 15.58 -7.34 -2.48
CA PRO A 90 16.26 -8.23 -1.52
C PRO A 90 17.59 -7.69 -1.05
N LYS A 91 18.39 -7.14 -1.95
CA LYS A 91 19.70 -6.54 -1.62
C LYS A 91 19.54 -5.24 -0.85
N LEU A 92 18.51 -4.43 -1.18
CA LEU A 92 18.20 -3.24 -0.38
C LEU A 92 17.86 -3.62 1.06
N ALA A 93 17.13 -4.71 1.31
CA ALA A 93 16.80 -5.18 2.64
C ALA A 93 18.06 -5.57 3.45
N GLU A 94 19.02 -6.26 2.81
CA GLU A 94 20.32 -6.59 3.42
C GLU A 94 21.11 -5.34 3.78
N TYR A 95 21.29 -4.43 2.80
CA TYR A 95 22.04 -3.18 3.04
C TYR A 95 21.33 -2.26 4.04
N ALA A 96 20.01 -2.17 4.03
CA ALA A 96 19.25 -1.39 5.02
C ALA A 96 19.54 -1.92 6.44
N ASN A 97 19.58 -3.24 6.63
CA ASN A 97 19.92 -3.84 7.92
C ASN A 97 21.36 -3.50 8.34
N LEU A 98 22.33 -3.61 7.43
CA LEU A 98 23.74 -3.26 7.70
C LEU A 98 23.91 -1.77 8.03
N LEU A 99 23.25 -0.88 7.28
CA LEU A 99 23.27 0.57 7.55
C LEU A 99 22.57 0.91 8.87
N ASN A 100 21.49 0.20 9.22
CA ASN A 100 20.84 0.34 10.53
C ASN A 100 21.78 -0.10 11.67
N GLN A 101 22.53 -1.19 11.49
CA GLN A 101 23.52 -1.61 12.49
C GLN A 101 24.62 -0.57 12.62
N LYS A 102 25.16 -0.09 11.49
CA LYS A 102 26.23 0.92 11.48
C LYS A 102 25.85 2.19 12.24
N ILE A 103 24.65 2.74 12.01
CA ILE A 103 24.21 3.94 12.74
C ILE A 103 23.95 3.66 14.22
N MET A 104 23.46 2.47 14.56
CA MET A 104 23.22 2.10 15.97
C MET A 104 24.52 1.88 16.75
N ASP A 105 25.61 1.49 16.07
CA ASP A 105 26.93 1.32 16.65
C ASP A 105 27.74 2.64 16.72
N CYS A 106 27.22 3.72 16.12
CA CYS A 106 27.85 5.02 16.13
C CYS A 106 27.73 5.70 17.50
N GLU A 107 28.87 6.06 18.11
CA GLU A 107 28.90 6.72 19.42
C GLU A 107 28.18 8.08 19.45
N PHE A 108 28.18 8.81 18.32
CA PHE A 108 27.55 10.13 18.18
C PHE A 108 26.00 10.06 18.05
N LEU A 109 25.42 8.86 17.88
CA LEU A 109 23.97 8.71 17.70
C LEU A 109 23.18 9.32 18.87
N TYR A 110 23.69 9.14 20.09
CA TYR A 110 23.02 9.61 21.30
C TYR A 110 23.33 11.07 21.66
N GLU A 111 24.15 11.75 20.86
CA GLU A 111 24.35 13.20 20.91
C GLU A 111 23.27 13.95 20.12
N LEU A 112 22.52 13.25 19.24
CA LEU A 112 21.38 13.83 18.53
C LEU A 112 20.29 14.25 19.52
N PRO A 113 19.58 15.39 19.27
CA PRO A 113 18.52 15.86 20.14
C PRO A 113 17.41 14.81 20.29
N ALA A 114 17.21 14.29 21.49
CA ALA A 114 16.22 13.24 21.76
C ALA A 114 14.79 13.67 21.40
N SER A 115 14.45 14.97 21.51
CA SER A 115 13.15 15.53 21.12
C SER A 115 12.83 15.35 19.63
N GLU A 116 13.85 15.26 18.77
CA GLU A 116 13.71 15.16 17.33
C GLU A 116 13.94 13.72 16.84
N TYR A 117 14.87 13.00 17.43
CA TYR A 117 15.34 11.70 16.93
C TYR A 117 14.85 10.48 17.72
N PHE A 118 14.12 10.67 18.84
CA PHE A 118 13.63 9.54 19.65
C PHE A 118 12.83 8.51 18.82
N ILE A 119 11.89 8.97 18.00
CA ILE A 119 11.06 8.08 17.17
C ILE A 119 11.90 7.34 16.14
N TYR A 120 12.83 8.06 15.50
CA TYR A 120 13.75 7.48 14.52
C TYR A 120 14.62 6.36 15.13
N ILE A 121 15.29 6.65 16.25
CA ILE A 121 16.14 5.67 16.95
C ILE A 121 15.33 4.47 17.44
N ARG A 122 14.12 4.69 17.97
CA ARG A 122 13.20 3.62 18.39
C ARG A 122 12.86 2.71 17.21
N SER A 123 12.58 3.31 16.04
CA SER A 123 12.25 2.57 14.82
C SER A 123 13.43 1.75 14.31
N LEU A 124 14.64 2.30 14.28
CA LEU A 124 15.86 1.59 13.89
C LEU A 124 16.11 0.36 14.78
N LYS A 125 16.03 0.54 16.10
CA LYS A 125 16.16 -0.57 17.07
C LYS A 125 15.17 -1.68 16.76
N LYS A 126 13.93 -1.33 16.49
CA LYS A 126 12.87 -2.31 16.23
C LYS A 126 13.09 -3.00 14.89
N GLN A 127 13.48 -2.29 13.84
CA GLN A 127 13.80 -2.88 12.55
C GLN A 127 14.92 -3.94 12.67
N LEU A 128 16.00 -3.64 13.37
CA LEU A 128 17.07 -4.61 13.64
C LEU A 128 16.58 -5.82 14.45
N GLU A 129 15.77 -5.59 15.48
CA GLU A 129 15.24 -6.64 16.35
C GLU A 129 14.38 -7.66 15.59
N ILE A 130 13.56 -7.19 14.65
CA ILE A 130 12.63 -8.05 13.90
C ILE A 130 13.20 -8.54 12.56
N PHE A 131 14.36 -8.05 12.13
CA PHE A 131 14.98 -8.46 10.88
C PHE A 131 15.36 -9.95 10.93
N ARG A 132 15.05 -10.66 9.85
CA ARG A 132 15.48 -12.05 9.60
C ARG A 132 15.81 -12.19 8.12
N GLU A 133 17.00 -12.71 7.83
CA GLU A 133 17.46 -12.93 6.46
C GLU A 133 16.52 -13.88 5.71
N GLU A 134 16.02 -14.92 6.39
CA GLU A 134 15.07 -15.87 5.83
C GLU A 134 13.76 -15.24 5.38
N ASN A 135 13.40 -14.07 5.91
CA ASN A 135 12.19 -13.35 5.53
C ASN A 135 12.34 -12.57 4.21
N ILE A 136 13.56 -12.29 3.75
CA ILE A 136 13.79 -11.51 2.53
C ILE A 136 13.14 -12.18 1.32
N SER A 137 13.38 -13.48 1.12
CA SER A 137 12.76 -14.23 0.02
C SER A 137 11.24 -14.30 0.15
N ILE A 138 10.73 -14.44 1.38
CA ILE A 138 9.28 -14.49 1.64
C ILE A 138 8.63 -13.14 1.32
N PHE A 139 9.27 -12.02 1.62
CA PHE A 139 8.76 -10.70 1.25
C PHE A 139 8.69 -10.51 -0.27
N THR A 140 9.70 -10.96 -1.00
CA THR A 140 9.66 -10.98 -2.48
C THR A 140 8.47 -11.81 -3.00
N GLU A 141 8.27 -13.02 -2.48
CA GLU A 141 7.13 -13.86 -2.87
C GLU A 141 5.78 -13.23 -2.50
N LEU A 142 5.68 -12.60 -1.32
CA LEU A 142 4.49 -11.86 -0.89
C LEU A 142 4.14 -10.73 -1.86
N GLN A 143 5.13 -9.95 -2.28
CA GLN A 143 4.96 -8.83 -3.19
C GLN A 143 4.48 -9.29 -4.56
N LEU A 144 5.11 -10.33 -5.12
CA LEU A 144 4.69 -10.94 -6.39
C LEU A 144 3.29 -11.58 -6.29
N ALA A 145 2.96 -12.19 -5.16
CA ALA A 145 1.63 -12.74 -4.93
C ALA A 145 0.55 -11.65 -4.79
N GLN A 146 0.87 -10.53 -4.15
CA GLN A 146 -0.04 -9.38 -4.03
C GLN A 146 -0.32 -8.75 -5.41
N GLN A 147 0.69 -8.64 -6.26
CA GLN A 147 0.52 -8.17 -7.64
C GLN A 147 -0.47 -9.05 -8.44
N LYS A 148 -0.48 -10.38 -8.23
CA LYS A 148 -1.43 -11.30 -8.89
C LYS A 148 -2.89 -10.97 -8.58
N TYR A 149 -3.19 -10.47 -7.38
CA TYR A 149 -4.54 -9.98 -7.05
C TYR A 149 -4.95 -8.83 -7.99
N GLY A 150 -4.07 -7.86 -8.21
CA GLY A 150 -4.31 -6.73 -9.12
C GLY A 150 -4.58 -7.20 -10.54
N ALA A 151 -3.80 -8.16 -11.04
CA ALA A 151 -3.97 -8.73 -12.37
C ALA A 151 -5.33 -9.46 -12.52
N ILE A 152 -5.70 -10.30 -11.52
CA ILE A 152 -6.98 -11.01 -11.53
C ILE A 152 -8.15 -10.02 -11.47
N ALA A 153 -8.10 -9.05 -10.55
CA ALA A 153 -9.18 -8.08 -10.36
C ALA A 153 -9.31 -7.12 -11.56
N GLY A 154 -8.18 -6.67 -12.12
CA GLY A 154 -8.14 -5.79 -13.29
C GLY A 154 -8.67 -6.43 -14.57
N ALA A 155 -8.56 -7.75 -14.70
CA ALA A 155 -9.09 -8.50 -15.84
C ALA A 155 -10.60 -8.77 -15.75
N MET A 156 -11.28 -8.36 -14.66
CA MET A 156 -12.72 -8.58 -14.53
C MET A 156 -13.50 -7.56 -15.36
N SER A 157 -14.26 -8.03 -16.34
CA SER A 157 -15.21 -7.24 -17.12
C SER A 157 -16.59 -7.89 -17.16
N VAL A 158 -17.60 -7.09 -17.46
CA VAL A 158 -18.99 -7.50 -17.63
C VAL A 158 -19.58 -6.87 -18.88
N THR A 159 -20.52 -7.57 -19.52
CA THR A 159 -21.27 -7.03 -20.66
C THR A 159 -22.63 -6.52 -20.19
N ILE A 160 -22.95 -5.28 -20.50
CA ILE A 160 -24.25 -4.63 -20.25
C ILE A 160 -24.71 -4.04 -21.57
N GLU A 161 -25.88 -4.42 -22.05
CA GLU A 161 -26.45 -3.92 -23.33
C GLU A 161 -25.46 -4.05 -24.50
N ASP A 162 -24.86 -5.26 -24.65
CA ASP A 162 -23.89 -5.60 -25.70
C ASP A 162 -22.57 -4.80 -25.67
N LYS A 163 -22.34 -4.02 -24.63
CA LYS A 163 -21.08 -3.30 -24.42
C LYS A 163 -20.33 -3.83 -23.22
N GLU A 164 -19.02 -3.99 -23.37
CA GLU A 164 -18.11 -4.42 -22.33
C GLU A 164 -17.70 -3.24 -21.42
N TYR A 165 -17.72 -3.49 -20.11
CA TYR A 165 -17.36 -2.54 -19.06
C TYR A 165 -16.43 -3.20 -18.05
N THR A 166 -15.46 -2.46 -17.52
CA THR A 166 -14.78 -2.86 -16.28
C THR A 166 -15.78 -2.86 -15.13
N LEU A 167 -15.46 -3.55 -14.02
CA LEU A 167 -16.37 -3.57 -12.87
C LEU A 167 -16.62 -2.16 -12.29
N GLU A 168 -15.59 -1.29 -12.33
CA GLU A 168 -15.73 0.10 -11.88
C GLU A 168 -16.65 0.92 -12.80
N GLN A 169 -16.50 0.78 -14.11
CA GLN A 169 -17.41 1.41 -15.07
C GLN A 169 -18.85 0.90 -14.89
N ALA A 170 -19.02 -0.42 -14.72
CA ALA A 170 -20.33 -1.03 -14.48
C ALA A 170 -20.96 -0.54 -13.17
N SER A 171 -20.17 -0.28 -12.12
CA SER A 171 -20.66 0.20 -10.83
C SER A 171 -21.37 1.56 -10.93
N THR A 172 -21.07 2.36 -11.96
CA THR A 172 -21.75 3.65 -12.18
C THR A 172 -23.26 3.50 -12.41
N PHE A 173 -23.71 2.37 -12.98
CA PHE A 173 -25.13 2.05 -13.16
C PHE A 173 -25.86 1.76 -11.84
N LEU A 174 -25.14 1.52 -10.73
CA LEU A 174 -25.75 1.37 -9.41
C LEU A 174 -26.34 2.69 -8.87
N LYS A 175 -26.08 3.80 -9.55
CA LYS A 175 -26.66 5.12 -9.26
C LYS A 175 -27.91 5.43 -10.10
N ASP A 176 -28.31 4.54 -11.01
CA ASP A 176 -29.49 4.71 -11.84
C ASP A 176 -30.76 4.79 -10.98
N GLN A 177 -31.77 5.55 -11.45
CA GLN A 177 -33.05 5.69 -10.76
C GLN A 177 -33.91 4.43 -10.86
N ASP A 178 -33.78 3.65 -11.96
CA ASP A 178 -34.49 2.37 -12.12
C ASP A 178 -33.85 1.28 -11.25
N ARG A 179 -34.60 0.79 -10.29
CA ARG A 179 -34.16 -0.25 -9.36
C ARG A 179 -33.85 -1.57 -10.07
N ASN A 180 -34.52 -1.89 -11.17
CA ASN A 180 -34.28 -3.15 -11.90
C ASN A 180 -32.92 -3.09 -12.62
N ILE A 181 -32.56 -1.95 -13.19
CA ILE A 181 -31.20 -1.73 -13.76
C ILE A 181 -30.16 -1.95 -12.69
N ARG A 182 -30.26 -1.28 -11.53
CA ARG A 182 -29.33 -1.43 -10.41
C ARG A 182 -29.19 -2.89 -9.97
N LYS A 183 -30.34 -3.59 -9.80
CA LYS A 183 -30.35 -5.00 -9.40
C LYS A 183 -29.62 -5.87 -10.42
N THR A 184 -29.97 -5.78 -11.69
CA THR A 184 -29.40 -6.58 -12.77
C THR A 184 -27.90 -6.36 -12.87
N VAL A 185 -27.46 -5.10 -12.86
CA VAL A 185 -26.02 -4.78 -12.91
C VAL A 185 -25.28 -5.30 -11.69
N TYR A 186 -25.82 -5.12 -10.48
CA TYR A 186 -25.23 -5.66 -9.25
C TYR A 186 -25.05 -7.18 -9.33
N GLU A 187 -26.11 -7.90 -9.72
CA GLU A 187 -26.06 -9.37 -9.85
C GLU A 187 -25.04 -9.81 -10.89
N THR A 188 -24.94 -9.09 -12.02
CA THR A 188 -23.94 -9.35 -13.08
C THR A 188 -22.51 -9.16 -12.55
N ILE A 189 -22.24 -8.05 -11.83
CA ILE A 189 -20.95 -7.79 -11.21
C ILE A 189 -20.60 -8.90 -10.19
N GLN A 190 -21.55 -9.28 -9.31
CA GLN A 190 -21.28 -10.33 -8.31
C GLN A 190 -21.06 -11.69 -8.96
N ALA A 191 -21.83 -12.03 -9.99
CA ALA A 191 -21.62 -13.29 -10.73
C ALA A 191 -20.24 -13.33 -11.40
N ARG A 192 -19.73 -12.19 -11.93
CA ARG A 192 -18.36 -12.10 -12.49
C ARG A 192 -17.31 -12.32 -11.42
N ARG A 193 -17.42 -11.67 -10.27
CA ARG A 193 -16.48 -11.85 -9.14
C ARG A 193 -16.43 -13.29 -8.63
N LEU A 194 -17.58 -13.96 -8.56
CA LEU A 194 -17.67 -15.35 -8.11
C LEU A 194 -16.97 -16.36 -9.04
N LYS A 195 -16.77 -16.03 -10.32
CA LYS A 195 -16.04 -16.91 -11.25
C LYS A 195 -14.59 -17.13 -10.83
N ASP A 196 -13.95 -16.10 -10.24
CA ASP A 196 -12.55 -16.17 -9.83
C ASP A 196 -12.38 -16.50 -8.33
N ARG A 197 -13.48 -16.80 -7.62
CA ARG A 197 -13.46 -17.05 -6.17
C ARG A 197 -12.40 -18.06 -5.75
N ASN A 198 -12.36 -19.22 -6.40
CA ASN A 198 -11.43 -20.29 -6.00
C ASN A 198 -9.96 -19.86 -6.17
N GLN A 199 -9.65 -19.08 -7.21
CA GLN A 199 -8.32 -18.56 -7.46
C GLN A 199 -7.94 -17.53 -6.41
N LEU A 200 -8.87 -16.62 -6.08
CA LEU A 200 -8.67 -15.60 -5.04
C LEU A 200 -8.56 -16.20 -3.65
N ASP A 201 -9.39 -17.19 -3.30
CA ASP A 201 -9.32 -17.90 -2.02
C ASP A 201 -7.96 -18.63 -1.85
N LYS A 202 -7.48 -19.28 -2.93
CA LYS A 202 -6.16 -19.93 -2.92
C LYS A 202 -5.03 -18.91 -2.74
N LEU A 203 -5.09 -17.79 -3.46
CA LEU A 203 -4.11 -16.70 -3.35
C LEU A 203 -4.10 -16.13 -1.94
N PHE A 204 -5.27 -15.84 -1.37
CA PHE A 204 -5.39 -15.29 -0.03
C PHE A 204 -4.87 -16.25 1.06
N ASN A 205 -5.18 -17.53 0.96
CA ASN A 205 -4.65 -18.55 1.88
C ASN A 205 -3.12 -18.63 1.81
N ASN A 206 -2.54 -18.56 0.61
CA ASN A 206 -1.10 -18.54 0.44
C ASN A 206 -0.47 -17.28 1.09
N LEU A 207 -1.07 -16.10 0.88
CA LEU A 207 -0.62 -14.86 1.52
C LEU A 207 -0.67 -14.94 3.07
N ILE A 208 -1.72 -15.57 3.64
CA ILE A 208 -1.81 -15.81 5.09
C ILE A 208 -0.68 -16.71 5.57
N ALA A 209 -0.42 -17.82 4.88
CA ALA A 209 0.63 -18.76 5.25
C ALA A 209 2.02 -18.13 5.24
N MET A 210 2.36 -17.38 4.18
CA MET A 210 3.63 -16.67 4.08
C MET A 210 3.78 -15.60 5.18
N ARG A 211 2.72 -14.82 5.45
CA ARG A 211 2.74 -13.82 6.53
C ARG A 211 2.92 -14.45 7.90
N GLN A 212 2.28 -15.59 8.15
CA GLN A 212 2.49 -16.33 9.40
C GLN A 212 3.93 -16.84 9.50
N GLN A 213 4.53 -17.29 8.40
CA GLN A 213 5.93 -17.71 8.38
C GLN A 213 6.88 -16.55 8.72
N VAL A 214 6.65 -15.36 8.12
CA VAL A 214 7.41 -14.13 8.44
C VAL A 214 7.38 -13.84 9.94
N ALA A 215 6.19 -13.89 10.55
CA ALA A 215 6.02 -13.65 11.97
C ALA A 215 6.76 -14.69 12.82
N SER A 216 6.61 -15.97 12.50
CA SER A 216 7.25 -17.08 13.22
C SER A 216 8.78 -16.99 13.16
N ASN A 217 9.34 -16.69 12.00
CA ASN A 217 10.80 -16.49 11.84
C ASN A 217 11.31 -15.35 12.74
N ALA A 218 10.51 -14.29 12.91
CA ALA A 218 10.86 -13.16 13.78
C ALA A 218 10.54 -13.40 15.27
N GLY A 219 10.03 -14.58 15.64
CA GLY A 219 9.72 -14.94 17.02
C GLY A 219 8.36 -14.47 17.53
N PHE A 220 7.40 -14.20 16.64
CA PHE A 220 6.04 -13.80 17.00
C PHE A 220 5.06 -14.96 16.81
N ASP A 221 4.07 -15.05 17.69
CA ASP A 221 3.02 -16.06 17.63
C ASP A 221 2.07 -15.84 16.44
N ASN A 222 1.92 -14.59 15.98
CA ASN A 222 1.01 -14.24 14.89
C ASN A 222 1.51 -13.01 14.11
N PHE A 223 1.02 -12.91 12.86
CA PHE A 223 1.41 -11.83 11.96
C PHE A 223 0.96 -10.45 12.42
N ARG A 224 -0.17 -10.31 13.12
CA ARG A 224 -0.64 -9.02 13.64
C ARG A 224 0.41 -8.39 14.56
N ASP A 225 0.92 -9.14 15.52
CA ASP A 225 1.84 -8.63 16.53
C ASP A 225 3.21 -8.30 15.91
N TYR A 226 3.68 -9.12 14.97
CA TYR A 226 4.82 -8.77 14.11
C TYR A 226 4.59 -7.45 13.37
N GLN A 227 3.43 -7.33 12.69
CA GLN A 227 3.13 -6.18 11.84
C GLN A 227 2.95 -4.88 12.64
N PHE A 228 2.50 -4.94 13.89
CA PHE A 228 2.49 -3.78 14.79
C PHE A 228 3.89 -3.23 14.97
N GLN A 229 4.89 -4.08 15.18
CA GLN A 229 6.28 -3.67 15.32
C GLN A 229 6.85 -3.15 13.99
N ALA A 230 6.63 -3.87 12.90
CA ALA A 230 7.11 -3.48 11.57
C ALA A 230 6.55 -2.12 11.10
N LEU A 231 5.30 -1.79 11.46
CA LEU A 231 4.67 -0.51 11.15
C LEU A 231 4.95 0.61 12.17
N GLY A 232 5.80 0.36 13.17
CA GLY A 232 6.10 1.36 14.19
C GLY A 232 4.91 1.74 15.09
N ARG A 233 3.94 0.84 15.25
CA ARG A 233 2.75 1.05 16.11
C ARG A 233 3.08 0.77 17.56
N PHE A 234 3.87 1.63 18.18
CA PHE A 234 4.41 1.41 19.52
C PHE A 234 3.56 1.99 20.66
N ASP A 235 2.65 2.93 20.34
CA ASP A 235 1.97 3.75 21.35
C ASP A 235 0.56 3.23 21.66
N TYR A 236 0.13 2.16 20.98
CA TYR A 236 -1.11 1.42 21.24
C TYR A 236 -0.95 -0.04 20.82
N ASN A 237 -1.84 -0.90 21.28
CA ASN A 237 -1.79 -2.34 21.08
C ASN A 237 -3.11 -2.91 20.53
N ALA A 238 -3.15 -4.22 20.25
CA ALA A 238 -4.34 -4.87 19.70
C ALA A 238 -5.58 -4.74 20.60
N LYS A 239 -5.42 -4.65 21.93
CA LYS A 239 -6.55 -4.48 22.88
C LYS A 239 -7.17 -3.09 22.73
N ASP A 240 -6.35 -2.06 22.51
CA ASP A 240 -6.83 -0.70 22.25
C ASP A 240 -7.61 -0.64 20.94
N CYS A 241 -7.16 -1.34 19.91
CA CYS A 241 -7.89 -1.46 18.64
C CYS A 241 -9.24 -2.18 18.81
N LEU A 242 -9.31 -3.23 19.63
CA LEU A 242 -10.56 -3.93 19.91
C LEU A 242 -11.53 -3.02 20.68
N ALA A 243 -11.05 -2.28 21.68
CA ALA A 243 -11.87 -1.29 22.41
C ALA A 243 -12.42 -0.20 21.46
N PHE A 244 -11.63 0.25 20.48
CA PHE A 244 -12.10 1.16 19.45
C PHE A 244 -13.19 0.53 18.56
N HIS A 245 -13.03 -0.75 18.15
CA HIS A 245 -14.07 -1.47 17.41
C HIS A 245 -15.37 -1.61 18.20
N ASP A 246 -15.29 -1.90 19.50
CA ASP A 246 -16.45 -1.99 20.38
C ASP A 246 -17.16 -0.63 20.49
N ALA A 247 -16.41 0.46 20.60
CA ALA A 247 -16.98 1.81 20.60
C ALA A 247 -17.72 2.13 19.30
N ILE A 248 -17.13 1.77 18.13
CA ILE A 248 -17.81 1.92 16.84
C ILE A 248 -19.08 1.07 16.76
N ALA A 249 -18.99 -0.20 17.16
CA ALA A 249 -20.15 -1.09 17.15
C ALA A 249 -21.31 -0.55 18.01
N LYS A 250 -20.99 0.02 19.15
CA LYS A 250 -21.98 0.53 20.12
C LYS A 250 -22.55 1.88 19.73
N GLU A 251 -21.74 2.81 19.27
CA GLU A 251 -22.13 4.21 19.08
C GLU A 251 -22.42 4.55 17.59
N VAL A 252 -21.64 4.05 16.65
CA VAL A 252 -21.75 4.41 15.23
C VAL A 252 -22.72 3.51 14.46
N VAL A 253 -22.64 2.18 14.66
CA VAL A 253 -23.47 1.21 13.95
C VAL A 253 -24.98 1.45 14.13
N PRO A 254 -25.51 1.82 15.32
CA PRO A 254 -26.92 2.18 15.48
C PRO A 254 -27.35 3.38 14.64
N ILE A 255 -26.47 4.38 14.50
CA ILE A 255 -26.72 5.57 13.67
C ILE A 255 -26.84 5.17 12.20
N LEU A 256 -25.90 4.34 11.70
CA LEU A 256 -25.93 3.82 10.32
C LEU A 256 -27.19 3.00 10.07
N LYS A 257 -27.61 2.16 11.05
CA LYS A 257 -28.84 1.39 10.97
C LYS A 257 -30.07 2.30 10.89
N SER A 258 -30.14 3.34 11.73
CA SER A 258 -31.22 4.32 11.69
C SER A 258 -31.29 5.03 10.34
N ASN A 259 -30.14 5.46 9.80
CA ASN A 259 -30.07 6.10 8.48
C ASN A 259 -30.52 5.15 7.35
N SER A 260 -30.13 3.88 7.42
CA SER A 260 -30.55 2.85 6.46
C SER A 260 -32.07 2.62 6.49
N LEU A 261 -32.68 2.58 7.68
CA LEU A 261 -34.14 2.47 7.84
C LEU A 261 -34.88 3.69 7.27
N LYS A 262 -34.37 4.91 7.56
CA LYS A 262 -34.92 6.15 6.97
C LYS A 262 -34.82 6.15 5.45
N ARG A 263 -33.71 5.67 4.90
CA ARG A 263 -33.50 5.52 3.45
C ARG A 263 -34.49 4.53 2.86
N ALA A 264 -34.63 3.33 3.45
CA ALA A 264 -35.59 2.33 3.00
C ALA A 264 -37.01 2.88 2.97
N SER A 265 -37.44 3.54 4.06
CA SER A 265 -38.76 4.18 4.15
C SER A 265 -38.99 5.23 3.03
N LYS A 266 -38.01 6.10 2.79
CA LYS A 266 -38.10 7.10 1.70
C LYS A 266 -38.17 6.48 0.31
N MET A 267 -37.58 5.30 0.13
CA MET A 267 -37.64 4.54 -1.13
C MET A 267 -38.88 3.64 -1.24
N GLY A 268 -39.77 3.60 -0.23
CA GLY A 268 -40.93 2.70 -0.20
C GLY A 268 -40.56 1.22 -0.07
N LEU A 269 -39.38 0.92 0.52
CA LEU A 269 -38.85 -0.44 0.67
C LEU A 269 -38.95 -0.91 2.10
N ASN A 270 -39.22 -2.19 2.31
CA ASN A 270 -39.16 -2.82 3.64
C ASN A 270 -37.72 -2.98 4.10
N ASN A 271 -36.81 -3.38 3.20
CA ASN A 271 -35.39 -3.55 3.46
C ASN A 271 -34.58 -3.05 2.27
N LEU A 272 -33.40 -2.46 2.53
CA LEU A 272 -32.43 -2.12 1.50
C LEU A 272 -31.69 -3.37 1.03
N SER A 273 -31.46 -3.44 -0.27
CA SER A 273 -30.48 -4.32 -0.88
C SER A 273 -29.16 -3.56 -1.10
N PRO A 274 -28.03 -4.26 -1.28
CA PRO A 274 -26.73 -3.58 -1.56
C PRO A 274 -26.81 -2.61 -2.75
N PHE A 275 -27.59 -2.90 -3.77
CA PHE A 275 -27.80 -2.05 -4.94
C PHE A 275 -28.74 -0.84 -4.70
N ASP A 276 -29.24 -0.65 -3.49
CA ASP A 276 -30.10 0.50 -3.12
C ASP A 276 -29.29 1.59 -2.35
N THR A 277 -27.98 1.38 -2.13
CA THR A 277 -27.19 2.23 -1.22
C THR A 277 -26.61 3.47 -1.90
N GLU A 278 -26.37 3.46 -3.22
CA GLU A 278 -25.67 4.53 -3.94
C GLU A 278 -26.59 5.51 -4.67
N VAL A 279 -27.83 5.13 -5.00
CA VAL A 279 -28.75 5.98 -5.74
C VAL A 279 -29.18 7.20 -4.93
N ASP A 280 -29.33 8.35 -5.59
CA ASP A 280 -29.94 9.52 -4.96
C ASP A 280 -31.46 9.30 -4.78
N ILE A 281 -31.87 9.19 -3.51
CA ILE A 281 -33.28 8.96 -3.14
C ILE A 281 -34.19 10.18 -3.37
N THR A 282 -33.63 11.35 -3.70
CA THR A 282 -34.41 12.55 -4.03
C THR A 282 -34.79 12.62 -5.51
N GLY A 283 -34.34 11.67 -6.33
CA GLY A 283 -34.53 11.63 -7.77
C GLY A 283 -33.76 12.69 -8.55
N LYS A 284 -32.86 13.42 -7.91
CA LYS A 284 -32.02 14.41 -8.58
C LYS A 284 -30.90 13.71 -9.37
N ALA A 285 -30.53 14.31 -10.50
CA ALA A 285 -29.36 13.87 -11.23
C ALA A 285 -28.09 14.04 -10.37
N ALA A 286 -27.11 13.14 -10.57
CA ALA A 286 -25.81 13.27 -9.91
C ALA A 286 -25.18 14.64 -10.22
N LEU A 287 -24.57 15.24 -9.21
CA LEU A 287 -23.79 16.46 -9.41
C LEU A 287 -22.61 16.18 -10.35
N LYS A 288 -22.44 17.03 -11.34
CA LYS A 288 -21.30 17.00 -12.26
C LYS A 288 -20.59 18.35 -12.18
N PRO A 289 -19.83 18.60 -11.09
CA PRO A 289 -19.17 19.89 -10.85
C PRO A 289 -18.06 20.18 -11.86
N PHE A 290 -17.53 19.15 -12.52
CA PHE A 290 -16.48 19.24 -13.52
C PHE A 290 -16.92 18.56 -14.82
N ALA A 291 -16.59 19.13 -15.98
CA ALA A 291 -16.90 18.52 -17.27
C ALA A 291 -15.94 17.39 -17.64
N ASN A 292 -14.68 17.48 -17.17
CA ASN A 292 -13.61 16.51 -17.42
C ASN A 292 -12.57 16.53 -16.27
N GLY A 293 -11.57 15.65 -16.33
CA GLY A 293 -10.53 15.55 -15.30
C GLY A 293 -9.53 16.71 -15.29
N GLU A 294 -9.52 17.56 -16.31
CA GLU A 294 -8.60 18.73 -16.37
C GLU A 294 -9.15 19.92 -15.57
N GLU A 295 -10.44 19.91 -15.27
CA GLU A 295 -11.11 20.93 -14.46
C GLU A 295 -11.04 20.66 -12.96
N LEU A 296 -10.50 19.51 -12.57
CA LEU A 296 -10.31 19.07 -11.19
C LEU A 296 -9.03 19.64 -10.63
#